data_4f58a5afeae443b77e771ec43015b884
#
_entry.id   4f58a5afeae443b77e771ec43015b884
#
_cell.length_a   1.000
_cell.length_b   1.000
_cell.length_c   1.000
_cell.angle_alpha   90.00
_cell.angle_beta   90.00
_cell.angle_gamma   90.00
#
_symmetry.space_group_name_H-M   'P 1'
#
loop_
_entity.id
_entity.type
_entity.pdbx_description
1 polymer ?
#
loop_
_entity_poly.entity_id
_entity_poly.type
_entity_poly.pdbx_seq_one_letter_code
_entity_poly.pdbx_strand_id
1 'polypeptide(L)'
;ATFVIPDDVGGRYSVLTPVGVLPLAAAGVDIRALVAGARDMEAATASGVSFANNPAVRYAAARNALYGAGYKVEILGSYEPSLHYMGEWWKQLFGESEGKEGRGIFPASVTLTADLHSMGQYIQEGERMLFETIVSVDRPRYELRVAEAGDEDGLGYLAGRRLSEVNRMAEAGVALAHCDGGVPNLRVSIDRIDAYCIGELIYFFERACGISGYLLGVNPFD
;
A
#
# COMPACT_ATOMS: atom_id res chain seq x y z
N ALA A 1 -9.32 -0.23 -32.99
CA ALA A 1 -10.41 -0.11 -32.02
C ALA A 1 -10.20 1.20 -31.24
N THR A 2 -11.27 1.87 -30.90
CA THR A 2 -11.26 3.08 -30.06
C THR A 2 -11.93 2.73 -28.73
N PHE A 3 -11.29 3.17 -27.65
CA PHE A 3 -11.84 2.98 -26.29
C PHE A 3 -12.08 4.36 -25.67
N VAL A 4 -13.24 4.54 -25.05
CA VAL A 4 -13.63 5.80 -24.43
C VAL A 4 -13.30 5.73 -22.95
N ILE A 5 -12.65 6.77 -22.44
CA ILE A 5 -12.45 6.97 -21.01
C ILE A 5 -13.58 7.91 -20.55
N PRO A 6 -14.29 7.61 -19.45
CA PRO A 6 -15.31 8.52 -18.92
C PRO A 6 -14.70 9.90 -18.58
N ASP A 7 -15.39 10.98 -18.94
CA ASP A 7 -14.89 12.35 -18.77
C ASP A 7 -14.78 12.77 -17.30
N ASP A 8 -15.49 12.07 -16.41
CA ASP A 8 -15.53 12.30 -14.98
C ASP A 8 -14.50 11.46 -14.18
N VAL A 9 -13.65 10.68 -14.86
CA VAL A 9 -12.58 9.90 -14.23
C VAL A 9 -11.23 10.58 -14.43
N GLY A 10 -10.70 11.18 -13.38
CA GLY A 10 -9.35 11.77 -13.38
C GLY A 10 -8.24 10.75 -13.57
N GLY A 11 -7.07 11.18 -14.10
CA GLY A 11 -5.95 10.31 -14.47
C GLY A 11 -5.50 9.37 -13.35
N ARG A 12 -5.36 9.86 -12.12
CA ARG A 12 -4.94 9.07 -10.95
C ARG A 12 -5.92 7.98 -10.51
N TYR A 13 -7.20 8.09 -10.92
CA TYR A 13 -8.27 7.09 -10.69
C TYR A 13 -8.54 6.21 -11.91
N SER A 14 -7.75 6.33 -13.00
CA SER A 14 -8.08 5.73 -14.29
C SER A 14 -7.52 4.32 -14.53
N VAL A 15 -6.83 3.72 -13.56
CA VAL A 15 -6.19 2.40 -13.72
C VAL A 15 -7.19 1.32 -14.14
N LEU A 16 -8.40 1.35 -13.60
CA LEU A 16 -9.46 0.38 -13.91
C LEU A 16 -10.30 0.76 -15.13
N THR A 17 -9.92 1.83 -15.85
CA THR A 17 -10.51 2.23 -17.14
C THR A 17 -9.67 1.66 -18.31
N PRO A 18 -10.07 1.87 -19.57
CA PRO A 18 -9.26 1.47 -20.72
C PRO A 18 -7.81 1.98 -20.71
N VAL A 19 -7.50 3.07 -19.97
CA VAL A 19 -6.12 3.59 -19.83
C VAL A 19 -5.18 2.55 -19.22
N GLY A 20 -5.58 1.90 -18.15
CA GLY A 20 -4.76 0.87 -17.51
C GLY A 20 -5.07 -0.54 -18.03
N VAL A 21 -6.34 -0.86 -18.24
CA VAL A 21 -6.77 -2.23 -18.60
C VAL A 21 -6.24 -2.66 -19.98
N LEU A 22 -6.19 -1.75 -20.97
CA LEU A 22 -5.71 -2.08 -22.30
C LEU A 22 -4.21 -2.48 -22.34
N PRO A 23 -3.28 -1.66 -21.80
CA PRO A 23 -1.86 -2.06 -21.75
C PRO A 23 -1.64 -3.30 -20.87
N LEU A 24 -2.36 -3.48 -19.77
CA LEU A 24 -2.27 -4.69 -18.95
C LEU A 24 -2.72 -5.93 -19.72
N ALA A 25 -3.81 -5.84 -20.50
CA ALA A 25 -4.23 -6.92 -21.38
C ALA A 25 -3.19 -7.25 -22.44
N ALA A 26 -2.58 -6.21 -23.04
CA ALA A 26 -1.51 -6.40 -24.03
C ALA A 26 -0.25 -7.04 -23.42
N ALA A 27 0.01 -6.79 -22.13
CA ALA A 27 1.09 -7.41 -21.37
C ALA A 27 0.77 -8.85 -20.89
N GLY A 28 -0.43 -9.35 -21.18
CA GLY A 28 -0.84 -10.71 -20.80
C GLY A 28 -1.37 -10.86 -19.37
N VAL A 29 -1.69 -9.75 -18.69
CA VAL A 29 -2.31 -9.78 -17.37
C VAL A 29 -3.76 -10.25 -17.49
N ASP A 30 -4.22 -11.08 -16.56
CA ASP A 30 -5.62 -11.47 -16.46
C ASP A 30 -6.47 -10.27 -15.99
N ILE A 31 -6.91 -9.46 -16.97
CA ILE A 31 -7.74 -8.28 -16.68
C ILE A 31 -9.14 -8.64 -16.15
N ARG A 32 -9.62 -9.87 -16.37
CA ARG A 32 -10.91 -10.31 -15.83
C ARG A 32 -10.78 -10.55 -14.33
N ALA A 33 -9.71 -11.21 -13.91
CA ALA A 33 -9.40 -11.37 -12.49
C ALA A 33 -9.16 -10.01 -11.81
N LEU A 34 -8.42 -9.09 -12.46
CA LEU A 34 -8.21 -7.73 -11.95
C LEU A 34 -9.53 -7.00 -11.66
N VAL A 35 -10.43 -6.97 -12.64
CA VAL A 35 -11.74 -6.31 -12.50
C VAL A 35 -12.64 -7.05 -11.50
N ALA A 36 -12.53 -8.38 -11.39
CA ALA A 36 -13.29 -9.15 -10.40
C ALA A 36 -12.86 -8.75 -8.98
N GLY A 37 -11.57 -8.69 -8.69
CA GLY A 37 -11.06 -8.24 -7.40
C GLY A 37 -11.52 -6.81 -7.05
N ALA A 38 -11.45 -5.88 -8.03
CA ALA A 38 -11.95 -4.52 -7.83
C ALA A 38 -13.45 -4.49 -7.49
N ARG A 39 -14.29 -5.30 -8.14
CA ARG A 39 -15.72 -5.40 -7.85
C ARG A 39 -16.01 -5.98 -6.46
N ASP A 40 -15.27 -6.98 -6.05
CA ASP A 40 -15.44 -7.57 -4.72
C ASP A 40 -15.05 -6.55 -3.62
N MET A 41 -14.00 -5.76 -3.86
CA MET A 41 -13.62 -4.66 -2.96
C MET A 41 -14.65 -3.51 -3.01
N GLU A 42 -15.25 -3.20 -4.16
CA GLU A 42 -16.38 -2.26 -4.26
C GLU A 42 -17.51 -2.67 -3.33
N ALA A 43 -17.91 -3.95 -3.40
CA ALA A 43 -18.97 -4.49 -2.55
C ALA A 43 -18.57 -4.44 -1.05
N ALA A 44 -17.33 -4.78 -0.72
CA ALA A 44 -16.81 -4.77 0.65
C ALA A 44 -16.69 -3.34 1.23
N THR A 45 -16.63 -2.33 0.39
CA THR A 45 -16.48 -0.91 0.79
C THR A 45 -17.71 -0.05 0.50
N ALA A 46 -18.84 -0.66 0.12
CA ALA A 46 -20.08 0.04 -0.17
C ALA A 46 -20.60 0.83 1.05
N SER A 47 -21.40 1.87 0.78
CA SER A 47 -21.93 2.79 1.81
C SER A 47 -22.79 2.11 2.88
N GLY A 48 -23.40 0.96 2.57
CA GLY A 48 -24.18 0.16 3.52
C GLY A 48 -23.34 -0.74 4.43
N VAL A 49 -22.04 -0.87 4.19
CA VAL A 49 -21.15 -1.69 5.01
C VAL A 49 -20.80 -0.93 6.30
N SER A 50 -20.98 -1.59 7.44
CA SER A 50 -20.67 -0.98 8.76
C SER A 50 -19.19 -0.57 8.86
N PHE A 51 -18.91 0.45 9.67
CA PHE A 51 -17.54 0.91 9.94
C PHE A 51 -16.59 -0.23 10.31
N ALA A 52 -17.01 -1.14 11.17
CA ALA A 52 -16.19 -2.25 11.63
C ALA A 52 -15.74 -3.20 10.48
N ASN A 53 -16.57 -3.32 9.43
CA ASN A 53 -16.37 -4.25 8.33
C ASN A 53 -15.89 -3.57 7.04
N ASN A 54 -15.88 -2.23 6.98
CA ASN A 54 -15.47 -1.48 5.79
C ASN A 54 -13.99 -1.09 5.88
N PRO A 55 -13.09 -1.78 5.17
CA PRO A 55 -11.65 -1.55 5.28
C PRO A 55 -11.25 -0.14 4.80
N ALA A 56 -11.86 0.39 3.74
CA ALA A 56 -11.52 1.71 3.20
C ALA A 56 -11.90 2.83 4.16
N VAL A 57 -13.08 2.74 4.79
CA VAL A 57 -13.52 3.72 5.80
C VAL A 57 -12.62 3.67 7.03
N ARG A 58 -12.24 2.47 7.50
CA ARG A 58 -11.35 2.30 8.65
C ARG A 58 -9.97 2.90 8.37
N TYR A 59 -9.40 2.63 7.21
CA TYR A 59 -8.10 3.15 6.81
C TYR A 59 -8.14 4.68 6.68
N ALA A 60 -9.13 5.24 5.98
CA ALA A 60 -9.31 6.69 5.85
C ALA A 60 -9.49 7.37 7.23
N ALA A 61 -10.27 6.78 8.12
CA ALA A 61 -10.47 7.31 9.47
C ALA A 61 -9.18 7.28 10.30
N ALA A 62 -8.40 6.19 10.25
CA ALA A 62 -7.12 6.08 10.94
C ALA A 62 -6.12 7.15 10.45
N ARG A 63 -5.98 7.31 9.13
CA ARG A 63 -5.13 8.35 8.51
C ARG A 63 -5.51 9.76 8.99
N ASN A 64 -6.81 10.07 8.96
CA ASN A 64 -7.29 11.39 9.37
C ASN A 64 -7.16 11.63 10.88
N ALA A 65 -7.31 10.60 11.71
CA ALA A 65 -7.05 10.69 13.14
C ALA A 65 -5.56 10.97 13.42
N LEU A 66 -4.65 10.30 12.72
CA LEU A 66 -3.21 10.54 12.79
C LEU A 66 -2.86 11.95 12.31
N TYR A 67 -3.45 12.40 11.20
CA TYR A 67 -3.28 13.77 10.72
C TYR A 67 -3.71 14.81 11.76
N GLY A 68 -4.85 14.60 12.40
CA GLY A 68 -5.34 15.44 13.51
C GLY A 68 -4.41 15.41 14.74
N ALA A 69 -3.73 14.29 14.98
CA ALA A 69 -2.74 14.14 16.04
C ALA A 69 -1.35 14.76 15.70
N GLY A 70 -1.18 15.32 14.49
CA GLY A 70 0.05 16.00 14.09
C GLY A 70 0.95 15.22 13.14
N TYR A 71 0.61 13.97 12.80
CA TYR A 71 1.36 13.18 11.81
C TYR A 71 1.02 13.66 10.39
N LYS A 72 1.98 14.26 9.71
CA LYS A 72 1.78 14.93 8.42
C LYS A 72 2.33 14.18 7.22
N VAL A 73 3.07 13.11 7.45
CA VAL A 73 3.70 12.27 6.43
C VAL A 73 3.23 10.84 6.62
N GLU A 74 2.78 10.21 5.55
CA GLU A 74 2.52 8.77 5.50
C GLU A 74 3.54 8.10 4.60
N ILE A 75 4.20 7.05 5.11
CA ILE A 75 5.14 6.23 4.36
C ILE A 75 4.48 4.90 4.04
N LEU A 76 4.18 4.67 2.75
CA LEU A 76 3.75 3.35 2.27
C LEU A 76 4.99 2.47 2.07
N GLY A 77 5.08 1.39 2.83
CA GLY A 77 6.17 0.42 2.74
C GLY A 77 5.69 -0.96 2.30
N SER A 78 6.56 -1.71 1.64
CA SER A 78 6.35 -3.14 1.38
C SER A 78 7.67 -3.90 1.38
N TYR A 79 7.63 -5.14 1.87
CA TYR A 79 8.76 -6.10 1.82
C TYR A 79 8.78 -6.90 0.50
N GLU A 80 7.90 -6.55 -0.45
CA GLU A 80 7.80 -7.14 -1.78
C GLU A 80 8.22 -6.12 -2.85
N PRO A 81 9.44 -6.23 -3.41
CA PRO A 81 9.94 -5.25 -4.40
C PRO A 81 9.05 -5.08 -5.63
N SER A 82 8.27 -6.11 -5.99
CA SER A 82 7.31 -6.04 -7.10
C SER A 82 6.17 -5.05 -6.87
N LEU A 83 5.94 -4.59 -5.64
CA LEU A 83 4.97 -3.55 -5.31
C LEU A 83 5.54 -2.12 -5.38
N HIS A 84 6.80 -1.94 -5.78
CA HIS A 84 7.43 -0.62 -5.88
C HIS A 84 6.57 0.38 -6.67
N TYR A 85 6.14 0.03 -7.89
CA TYR A 85 5.32 0.92 -8.71
C TYR A 85 3.88 1.09 -8.21
N MET A 86 3.38 0.20 -7.35
CA MET A 86 2.14 0.43 -6.60
C MET A 86 2.32 1.63 -5.65
N GLY A 87 3.47 1.72 -4.97
CA GLY A 87 3.82 2.87 -4.14
C GLY A 87 3.93 4.18 -4.94
N GLU A 88 4.49 4.14 -6.16
CA GLU A 88 4.58 5.31 -7.04
C GLU A 88 3.20 5.83 -7.46
N TRP A 89 2.30 4.92 -7.89
CA TRP A 89 0.92 5.26 -8.19
C TRP A 89 0.18 5.78 -6.95
N TRP A 90 0.34 5.14 -5.80
CA TRP A 90 -0.28 5.53 -4.55
C TRP A 90 0.10 6.95 -4.12
N LYS A 91 1.37 7.34 -4.32
CA LYS A 91 1.82 8.73 -4.08
C LYS A 91 1.07 9.73 -4.94
N GLN A 92 0.91 9.45 -6.23
CA GLN A 92 0.12 10.29 -7.12
C GLN A 92 -1.34 10.35 -6.68
N LEU A 93 -1.95 9.19 -6.40
CA LEU A 93 -3.34 9.10 -5.99
C LEU A 93 -3.63 10.00 -4.78
N PHE A 94 -2.89 9.84 -3.69
CA PHE A 94 -3.12 10.59 -2.47
C PHE A 94 -2.58 12.04 -2.56
N GLY A 95 -1.42 12.24 -3.15
CA GLY A 95 -0.81 13.56 -3.25
C GLY A 95 -1.65 14.57 -4.03
N GLU A 96 -2.14 14.18 -5.21
CA GLU A 96 -3.00 15.04 -6.03
C GLU A 96 -4.43 15.17 -5.48
N SER A 97 -4.93 14.15 -4.79
CA SER A 97 -6.30 14.18 -4.26
C SER A 97 -6.42 14.96 -2.97
N GLU A 98 -5.45 14.87 -2.08
CA GLU A 98 -5.51 15.45 -0.73
C GLU A 98 -4.67 16.73 -0.57
N GLY A 99 -3.61 16.91 -1.35
CA GLY A 99 -2.68 18.04 -1.25
C GLY A 99 -3.27 19.34 -1.77
N LYS A 100 -4.32 19.86 -1.13
CA LYS A 100 -5.09 21.02 -1.57
C LYS A 100 -5.37 21.95 -0.41
N GLU A 101 -5.56 23.25 -0.70
CA GLU A 101 -5.98 24.26 0.29
C GLU A 101 -5.08 24.32 1.55
N GLY A 102 -3.78 24.01 1.41
CA GLY A 102 -2.83 23.96 2.52
C GLY A 102 -3.04 22.77 3.46
N ARG A 103 -3.74 21.74 3.03
CA ARG A 103 -4.03 20.51 3.77
C ARG A 103 -3.45 19.30 3.07
N GLY A 104 -3.55 18.15 3.70
CA GLY A 104 -3.17 16.85 3.16
C GLY A 104 -2.04 16.19 3.91
N ILE A 105 -2.01 14.86 3.80
CA ILE A 105 -0.94 14.02 4.31
C ILE A 105 0.07 13.83 3.18
N PHE A 106 1.34 14.17 3.41
CA PHE A 106 2.38 14.01 2.39
C PHE A 106 2.65 12.52 2.16
N PRO A 107 2.43 12.00 0.94
CA PRO A 107 2.64 10.59 0.65
C PRO A 107 4.09 10.33 0.25
N ALA A 108 4.75 9.41 0.95
CA ALA A 108 6.05 8.86 0.60
C ALA A 108 5.95 7.34 0.42
N SER A 109 6.90 6.72 -0.25
CA SER A 109 6.98 5.26 -0.35
C SER A 109 8.40 4.75 -0.18
N VAL A 110 8.52 3.54 0.37
CA VAL A 110 9.79 2.84 0.60
C VAL A 110 9.68 1.37 0.18
N THR A 111 10.79 0.81 -0.27
CA THR A 111 10.92 -0.63 -0.56
C THR A 111 11.81 -1.27 0.50
N LEU A 112 11.19 -2.05 1.37
CA LEU A 112 11.87 -2.67 2.49
C LEU A 112 12.40 -4.07 2.05
N THR A 113 13.54 -4.54 2.54
CA THR A 113 14.39 -3.96 3.61
C THR A 113 15.42 -2.94 3.13
N ALA A 114 15.57 -2.74 1.80
CA ALA A 114 16.61 -1.87 1.23
C ALA A 114 16.57 -0.45 1.83
N ASP A 115 15.39 0.15 1.91
CA ASP A 115 15.23 1.52 2.42
C ASP A 115 15.35 1.65 3.95
N LEU A 116 15.50 0.57 4.69
CA LEU A 116 15.91 0.66 6.09
C LEU A 116 17.33 1.25 6.20
N HIS A 117 18.18 1.05 5.20
CA HIS A 117 19.54 1.62 5.16
C HIS A 117 19.57 3.10 4.73
N SER A 118 18.51 3.62 4.17
CA SER A 118 18.40 5.02 3.74
C SER A 118 17.48 5.84 4.66
N MET A 119 16.33 5.31 5.03
CA MET A 119 15.28 6.02 5.77
C MET A 119 15.07 5.50 7.20
N GLY A 120 15.53 4.29 7.52
CA GLY A 120 15.25 3.63 8.80
C GLY A 120 15.67 4.45 10.00
N GLN A 121 16.85 5.09 9.96
CA GLN A 121 17.32 5.96 11.04
C GLN A 121 16.36 7.14 11.29
N TYR A 122 15.92 7.81 10.23
CA TYR A 122 15.00 8.94 10.37
C TYR A 122 13.61 8.49 10.86
N ILE A 123 13.11 7.38 10.35
CA ILE A 123 11.83 6.81 10.80
C ILE A 123 11.92 6.48 12.29
N GLN A 124 13.01 5.82 12.74
CA GLN A 124 13.17 5.38 14.11
C GLN A 124 13.38 6.54 15.10
N GLU A 125 14.21 7.55 14.76
CA GLU A 125 14.68 8.57 15.71
C GLU A 125 14.49 10.02 15.25
N GLY A 126 13.96 10.26 14.03
CA GLY A 126 13.70 11.60 13.52
C GLY A 126 12.48 12.27 14.17
N GLU A 127 12.00 13.36 13.58
CA GLU A 127 10.79 14.05 14.06
C GLU A 127 9.56 13.15 14.05
N ARG A 128 8.75 13.24 15.09
CA ARG A 128 7.49 12.48 15.23
C ARG A 128 6.36 13.10 14.40
N MET A 129 6.55 13.20 13.09
CA MET A 129 5.60 13.77 12.14
C MET A 129 5.11 12.76 11.09
N LEU A 130 5.62 11.55 11.13
CA LEU A 130 5.30 10.49 10.15
C LEU A 130 4.69 9.26 10.81
N PHE A 131 3.92 8.52 10.03
CA PHE A 131 3.41 7.19 10.34
C PHE A 131 3.60 6.27 9.12
N GLU A 132 3.53 4.99 9.34
CA GLU A 132 3.74 3.99 8.29
C GLU A 132 2.45 3.25 7.97
N THR A 133 2.31 2.88 6.70
CA THR A 133 1.35 1.89 6.22
C THR A 133 2.10 0.79 5.49
N ILE A 134 2.11 -0.41 6.02
CA ILE A 134 2.81 -1.55 5.43
C ILE A 134 1.83 -2.40 4.63
N VAL A 135 2.11 -2.57 3.33
CA VAL A 135 1.41 -3.54 2.49
C VAL A 135 2.12 -4.89 2.64
N SER A 136 1.46 -5.79 3.36
CA SER A 136 1.95 -7.13 3.64
C SER A 136 1.37 -8.15 2.68
N VAL A 137 2.19 -9.12 2.25
CA VAL A 137 1.77 -10.22 1.36
C VAL A 137 1.83 -11.52 2.13
N ASP A 138 0.69 -12.20 2.30
CA ASP A 138 0.61 -13.40 3.12
C ASP A 138 1.25 -14.62 2.45
N ARG A 139 1.12 -14.74 1.13
CA ARG A 139 1.68 -15.85 0.34
C ARG A 139 2.58 -15.33 -0.79
N PRO A 140 3.88 -15.64 -0.78
CA PRO A 140 4.78 -15.21 -1.84
C PRO A 140 4.40 -15.91 -3.16
N ARG A 141 4.72 -15.26 -4.29
CA ARG A 141 4.54 -15.87 -5.62
C ARG A 141 5.44 -17.08 -5.83
N TYR A 142 6.65 -16.99 -5.31
CA TYR A 142 7.66 -18.05 -5.34
C TYR A 142 8.26 -18.21 -3.97
N GLU A 143 8.49 -19.44 -3.55
CA GLU A 143 9.12 -19.72 -2.27
C GLU A 143 10.54 -20.24 -2.51
N LEU A 144 11.51 -19.50 -2.00
CA LEU A 144 12.90 -19.88 -1.99
C LEU A 144 13.33 -20.21 -0.56
N ARG A 145 14.30 -21.11 -0.43
CA ARG A 145 14.95 -21.41 0.84
C ARG A 145 16.40 -20.96 0.81
N VAL A 146 16.86 -20.49 1.95
CA VAL A 146 18.30 -20.22 2.14
C VAL A 146 19.03 -21.54 2.03
N ALA A 147 20.08 -21.57 1.21
CA ALA A 147 20.87 -22.79 1.02
C ALA A 147 21.54 -23.24 2.33
N GLU A 148 21.66 -24.55 2.51
CA GLU A 148 22.46 -25.12 3.57
C GLU A 148 23.92 -25.06 3.11
N ALA A 149 24.62 -24.01 3.51
CA ALA A 149 26.05 -23.78 3.25
C ALA A 149 26.82 -23.71 4.57
N GLY A 150 28.15 -23.60 4.51
CA GLY A 150 28.95 -23.31 5.71
C GLY A 150 28.52 -22.03 6.41
N ASP A 151 29.02 -21.78 7.61
CA ASP A 151 28.71 -20.59 8.43
C ASP A 151 29.87 -19.57 8.37
N GLU A 152 30.47 -19.41 7.20
CA GLU A 152 31.63 -18.52 6.99
C GLU A 152 31.29 -17.04 7.14
N ASP A 153 30.02 -16.70 6.92
CA ASP A 153 29.45 -15.34 7.03
C ASP A 153 28.66 -15.11 8.33
N GLY A 154 28.58 -16.10 9.21
CA GLY A 154 27.80 -16.05 10.46
C GLY A 154 26.28 -16.09 10.25
N LEU A 155 25.80 -16.45 9.05
CA LEU A 155 24.37 -16.51 8.72
C LEU A 155 23.82 -17.94 8.71
N GLY A 156 24.56 -18.92 9.21
CA GLY A 156 24.15 -20.34 9.26
C GLY A 156 22.82 -20.56 9.98
N TYR A 157 22.42 -19.66 10.89
CA TYR A 157 21.11 -19.71 11.56
C TYR A 157 19.91 -19.51 10.60
N LEU A 158 20.13 -19.00 9.39
CA LEU A 158 19.12 -18.87 8.34
C LEU A 158 19.02 -20.10 7.44
N ALA A 159 19.99 -21.03 7.51
CA ALA A 159 20.04 -22.21 6.65
C ALA A 159 18.72 -23.00 6.68
N GLY A 160 18.21 -23.37 5.50
CA GLY A 160 16.95 -24.08 5.33
C GLY A 160 15.68 -23.25 5.56
N ARG A 161 15.76 -22.02 6.08
CA ARG A 161 14.58 -21.15 6.27
C ARG A 161 14.05 -20.64 4.94
N ARG A 162 12.74 -20.39 4.89
CA ARG A 162 12.09 -19.78 3.73
C ARG A 162 12.38 -18.28 3.71
N LEU A 163 12.62 -17.70 2.53
CA LEU A 163 12.78 -16.24 2.40
C LEU A 163 11.55 -15.47 2.84
N SER A 164 10.35 -16.01 2.57
CA SER A 164 9.10 -15.39 3.07
C SER A 164 9.02 -15.35 4.59
N GLU A 165 9.62 -16.32 5.26
CA GLU A 165 9.71 -16.38 6.72
C GLU A 165 10.67 -15.31 7.26
N VAL A 166 11.82 -15.18 6.63
CA VAL A 166 12.80 -14.13 6.95
C VAL A 166 12.21 -12.73 6.76
N ASN A 167 11.53 -12.48 5.64
CA ASN A 167 10.85 -11.21 5.38
C ASN A 167 9.76 -10.90 6.42
N ARG A 168 8.94 -11.88 6.79
CA ARG A 168 7.91 -11.68 7.82
C ARG A 168 8.50 -11.38 9.20
N MET A 169 9.61 -12.02 9.53
CA MET A 169 10.32 -11.73 10.79
C MET A 169 10.90 -10.31 10.78
N ALA A 170 11.46 -9.88 9.65
CA ALA A 170 11.95 -8.52 9.48
C ALA A 170 10.80 -7.50 9.57
N GLU A 171 9.68 -7.73 8.87
CA GLU A 171 8.48 -6.89 8.95
C GLU A 171 7.99 -6.74 10.39
N ALA A 172 7.83 -7.86 11.10
CA ALA A 172 7.33 -7.84 12.48
C ALA A 172 8.31 -7.14 13.43
N GLY A 173 9.61 -7.38 13.30
CA GLY A 173 10.64 -6.77 14.13
C GLY A 173 10.74 -5.25 13.91
N VAL A 174 10.71 -4.82 12.66
CA VAL A 174 10.74 -3.39 12.29
C VAL A 174 9.48 -2.67 12.77
N ALA A 175 8.29 -3.25 12.53
CA ALA A 175 7.04 -2.66 12.99
C ALA A 175 7.02 -2.47 14.51
N LEU A 176 7.51 -3.47 15.27
CA LEU A 176 7.62 -3.36 16.73
C LEU A 176 8.60 -2.25 17.14
N ALA A 177 9.79 -2.22 16.54
CA ALA A 177 10.81 -1.21 16.85
C ALA A 177 10.32 0.22 16.54
N HIS A 178 9.66 0.42 15.40
CA HIS A 178 9.12 1.73 15.02
C HIS A 178 7.96 2.14 15.95
N CYS A 179 7.06 1.21 16.30
CA CYS A 179 6.00 1.48 17.30
C CYS A 179 6.58 1.87 18.66
N ASP A 180 7.57 1.15 19.15
CA ASP A 180 8.26 1.47 20.41
C ASP A 180 8.97 2.84 20.34
N GLY A 181 9.46 3.21 19.15
CA GLY A 181 9.99 4.55 18.84
C GLY A 181 8.93 5.64 18.70
N GLY A 182 7.64 5.33 18.84
CA GLY A 182 6.54 6.30 18.72
C GLY A 182 6.08 6.59 17.30
N VAL A 183 6.38 5.69 16.34
CA VAL A 183 5.89 5.76 14.95
C VAL A 183 4.68 4.86 14.81
N PRO A 184 3.47 5.41 14.59
CA PRO A 184 2.28 4.60 14.36
C PRO A 184 2.42 3.77 13.09
N ASN A 185 1.98 2.51 13.15
CA ASN A 185 1.98 1.59 12.04
C ASN A 185 0.55 1.14 11.70
N LEU A 186 0.19 1.28 10.44
CA LEU A 186 -1.00 0.67 9.84
C LEU A 186 -0.56 -0.53 9.00
N ARG A 187 -1.42 -1.53 8.87
CA ARG A 187 -1.15 -2.69 8.04
C ARG A 187 -2.31 -2.96 7.09
N VAL A 188 -1.98 -3.11 5.80
CA VAL A 188 -2.87 -3.56 4.74
C VAL A 188 -2.36 -4.91 4.26
N SER A 189 -3.13 -5.98 4.48
CA SER A 189 -2.71 -7.33 4.07
C SER A 189 -3.44 -7.76 2.81
N ILE A 190 -2.69 -8.31 1.86
CA ILE A 190 -3.22 -9.01 0.68
C ILE A 190 -2.78 -10.47 0.72
N ASP A 191 -3.61 -11.37 0.21
CA ASP A 191 -3.30 -12.80 0.21
C ASP A 191 -2.05 -13.11 -0.61
N ARG A 192 -1.96 -12.57 -1.84
CA ARG A 192 -0.84 -12.78 -2.78
C ARG A 192 -0.77 -11.66 -3.82
N ILE A 193 0.32 -11.63 -4.57
CA ILE A 193 0.45 -10.74 -5.73
C ILE A 193 -0.03 -11.46 -6.98
N ASP A 194 -1.33 -11.33 -7.27
CA ASP A 194 -1.94 -11.74 -8.54
C ASP A 194 -2.91 -10.64 -9.03
N ALA A 195 -3.43 -10.81 -10.22
CA ALA A 195 -4.31 -9.79 -10.83
C ALA A 195 -5.54 -9.50 -9.97
N TYR A 196 -6.12 -10.51 -9.32
CA TYR A 196 -7.29 -10.35 -8.46
C TYR A 196 -6.98 -9.50 -7.23
N CYS A 197 -5.98 -9.89 -6.44
CA CYS A 197 -5.61 -9.15 -5.22
C CYS A 197 -5.08 -7.73 -5.52
N ILE A 198 -4.41 -7.54 -6.67
CA ILE A 198 -4.02 -6.20 -7.14
C ILE A 198 -5.26 -5.36 -7.51
N GLY A 199 -6.27 -5.95 -8.12
CA GLY A 199 -7.56 -5.28 -8.38
C GLY A 199 -8.26 -4.85 -7.10
N GLU A 200 -8.30 -5.72 -6.08
CA GLU A 200 -8.79 -5.37 -4.74
C GLU A 200 -8.01 -4.19 -4.14
N LEU A 201 -6.68 -4.24 -4.19
CA LEU A 201 -5.81 -3.22 -3.60
C LEU A 201 -5.94 -1.86 -4.28
N ILE A 202 -6.05 -1.82 -5.61
CA ILE A 202 -6.29 -0.59 -6.37
C ILE A 202 -7.61 0.05 -5.94
N TYR A 203 -8.71 -0.69 -6.00
CA TYR A 203 -10.02 -0.15 -5.64
C TYR A 203 -10.08 0.26 -4.17
N PHE A 204 -9.46 -0.52 -3.28
CA PHE A 204 -9.33 -0.17 -1.86
C PHE A 204 -8.70 1.21 -1.67
N PHE A 205 -7.55 1.47 -2.30
CA PHE A 205 -6.87 2.76 -2.15
C PHE A 205 -7.63 3.90 -2.83
N GLU A 206 -8.22 3.69 -4.01
CA GLU A 206 -9.06 4.70 -4.67
C GLU A 206 -10.25 5.09 -3.77
N ARG A 207 -10.95 4.10 -3.22
CA ARG A 207 -12.08 4.32 -2.32
C ARG A 207 -11.65 5.02 -1.03
N ALA A 208 -10.58 4.56 -0.41
CA ALA A 208 -10.03 5.15 0.80
C ALA A 208 -9.56 6.59 0.59
N CYS A 209 -8.93 6.87 -0.55
CA CYS A 209 -8.49 8.21 -0.93
C CYS A 209 -9.67 9.18 -1.07
N GLY A 210 -10.73 8.78 -1.78
CA GLY A 210 -11.94 9.59 -1.89
C GLY A 210 -12.56 9.92 -0.53
N ILE A 211 -12.69 8.92 0.34
CA ILE A 211 -13.21 9.11 1.70
C ILE A 211 -12.29 10.02 2.52
N SER A 212 -10.98 9.79 2.47
CA SER A 212 -9.99 10.55 3.24
C SER A 212 -9.94 12.02 2.82
N GLY A 213 -10.02 12.33 1.51
CA GLY A 213 -10.10 13.70 1.02
C GLY A 213 -11.32 14.46 1.55
N TYR A 214 -12.49 13.81 1.56
CA TYR A 214 -13.67 14.42 2.16
C TYR A 214 -13.56 14.61 3.68
N LEU A 215 -12.91 13.69 4.40
CA LEU A 215 -12.64 13.86 5.84
C LEU A 215 -11.66 15.01 6.11
N LEU A 216 -10.71 15.27 5.21
CA LEU A 216 -9.83 16.44 5.24
C LEU A 216 -10.56 17.75 4.88
N GLY A 217 -11.77 17.66 4.32
CA GLY A 217 -12.57 18.80 3.88
C GLY A 217 -12.15 19.35 2.52
N VAL A 218 -11.55 18.53 1.66
CA VAL A 218 -11.20 18.89 0.27
C VAL A 218 -11.97 18.02 -0.72
N ASN A 219 -12.13 18.48 -1.98
CA ASN A 219 -12.65 17.62 -3.04
C ASN A 219 -11.52 16.76 -3.63
N PRO A 220 -11.52 15.44 -3.43
CA PRO A 220 -10.45 14.57 -3.92
C PRO A 220 -10.47 14.34 -5.44
N PHE A 221 -11.52 14.76 -6.13
CA PHE A 221 -11.75 14.49 -7.56
C PHE A 221 -11.46 15.68 -8.49
N ASP A 222 -11.19 16.85 -7.93
CA ASP A 222 -10.83 18.05 -8.71
C ASP A 222 -9.40 17.97 -9.24
#